data_40c8189c55a2c0cdbe3848cf6f2a4eeb
#
_entry.id   40c8189c55a2c0cdbe3848cf6f2a4eeb
#
_cell.length_a   1.000
_cell.length_b   1.000
_cell.length_c   1.000
_cell.angle_alpha   90.00
_cell.angle_beta   90.00
_cell.angle_gamma   90.00
#
_symmetry.space_group_name_H-M   'P 1'
#
loop_
_entity.id
_entity.type
_entity.pdbx_description
1 polymer ?
#
loop_
_entity_poly.entity_id
_entity_poly.type
_entity_poly.pdbx_seq_one_letter_code
_entity_poly.pdbx_strand_id
1 'polypeptide(L)'
;KKVIELLDSISIEIENTPLGDKIYLNGEDVTTKIREKDVTKVVSPVSSIKEVRFKMVDLQRKLAEGKDVIMEGRDICTYVFPNADVKIYLDASEEERARRRLLEMQEKGIDITYEEVLDNIRKRDYNDKHKEIGALKLAPDSIVIDTTNLTIEEVEEKVIQIIEEKRK
;
A
#
# COMPACT_ATOMS: atom_id res chain seq x y z
N LYS A 1 13.99 16.75 11.55
CA LYS A 1 15.22 16.38 12.24
C LYS A 1 14.98 15.22 13.23
N LYS A 2 14.09 15.37 14.24
CA LYS A 2 13.78 14.32 15.23
C LYS A 2 13.35 12.98 14.61
N VAL A 3 12.56 12.98 13.53
CA VAL A 3 12.11 11.74 12.87
C VAL A 3 13.29 10.99 12.25
N ILE A 4 14.24 11.72 11.64
CA ILE A 4 15.42 11.11 11.02
C ILE A 4 16.32 10.47 12.09
N GLU A 5 16.50 11.13 13.23
CA GLU A 5 17.29 10.61 14.34
C GLU A 5 16.77 9.30 14.94
N LEU A 6 15.46 9.03 14.79
CA LEU A 6 14.82 7.78 15.22
C LEU A 6 15.05 6.60 14.26
N LEU A 7 15.39 6.86 12.99
CA LEU A 7 15.43 5.80 11.96
C LEU A 7 16.38 4.66 12.28
N ASP A 8 17.50 4.95 12.94
CA ASP A 8 18.51 3.93 13.28
C ASP A 8 18.13 3.09 14.50
N SER A 9 17.16 3.56 15.30
CA SER A 9 16.64 2.86 16.48
C SER A 9 15.36 2.08 16.22
N ILE A 10 14.86 2.06 14.97
CA ILE A 10 13.62 1.39 14.62
C ILE A 10 13.90 -0.03 14.14
N SER A 11 13.28 -1.01 14.81
CA SER A 11 13.10 -2.38 14.33
C SER A 11 11.63 -2.62 14.01
N ILE A 12 11.35 -3.13 12.82
CA ILE A 12 9.99 -3.52 12.39
C ILE A 12 10.01 -5.01 12.10
N GLU A 13 9.08 -5.73 12.72
CA GLU A 13 8.89 -7.16 12.50
C GLU A 13 7.44 -7.41 12.10
N ILE A 14 7.23 -8.36 11.20
CA ILE A 14 5.91 -8.79 10.76
C ILE A 14 5.79 -10.28 11.01
N GLU A 15 4.79 -10.67 11.79
CA GLU A 15 4.43 -12.05 12.07
C GLU A 15 3.15 -12.40 11.34
N ASN A 16 3.20 -13.35 10.41
CA ASN A 16 2.02 -13.85 9.73
C ASN A 16 1.27 -14.81 10.65
N THR A 17 0.00 -14.53 10.90
CA THR A 17 -0.87 -15.39 11.72
C THR A 17 -2.13 -15.77 10.95
N PRO A 18 -2.84 -16.86 11.33
CA PRO A 18 -4.12 -17.22 10.71
C PRO A 18 -5.21 -16.15 10.81
N LEU A 19 -5.04 -15.18 11.71
CA LEU A 19 -5.97 -14.05 11.92
C LEU A 19 -5.50 -12.76 11.23
N GLY A 20 -4.43 -12.83 10.43
CA GLY A 20 -3.80 -11.70 9.75
C GLY A 20 -2.43 -11.35 10.35
N ASP A 21 -1.78 -10.37 9.74
CA ASP A 21 -0.44 -9.98 10.13
C ASP A 21 -0.42 -9.18 11.43
N LYS A 22 0.49 -9.54 12.31
CA LYS A 22 0.87 -8.72 13.46
C LYS A 22 2.12 -7.91 13.15
N ILE A 23 2.11 -6.67 13.55
CA ILE A 23 3.20 -5.72 13.29
C ILE A 23 3.79 -5.27 14.62
N TYR A 24 5.09 -5.45 14.75
CA TYR A 24 5.84 -5.05 15.94
C TYR A 24 6.79 -3.89 15.62
N LEU A 25 6.82 -2.90 16.48
CA LEU A 25 7.77 -1.79 16.45
C LEU A 25 8.64 -1.88 17.72
N ASN A 26 9.92 -2.16 17.56
CA ASN A 26 10.86 -2.36 18.67
C ASN A 26 10.35 -3.40 19.70
N GLY A 27 9.71 -4.47 19.21
CA GLY A 27 9.14 -5.53 20.04
C GLY A 27 7.76 -5.25 20.64
N GLU A 28 7.21 -4.04 20.48
CA GLU A 28 5.84 -3.69 20.88
C GLU A 28 4.85 -3.98 19.75
N ASP A 29 3.75 -4.72 20.05
CA ASP A 29 2.65 -4.93 19.10
C ASP A 29 1.92 -3.60 18.83
N VAL A 30 2.03 -3.12 17.60
CA VAL A 30 1.41 -1.88 17.13
C VAL A 30 0.34 -2.13 16.07
N THR A 31 -0.09 -3.36 15.87
CA THR A 31 -1.00 -3.80 14.81
C THR A 31 -2.27 -2.96 14.70
N THR A 32 -2.87 -2.60 15.82
CA THR A 32 -4.06 -1.72 15.86
C THR A 32 -3.70 -0.24 15.89
N LYS A 33 -2.64 0.12 16.62
CA LYS A 33 -2.20 1.51 16.80
C LYS A 33 -1.85 2.21 15.48
N ILE A 34 -1.23 1.49 14.54
CA ILE A 34 -0.88 2.07 13.22
C ILE A 34 -2.08 2.45 12.36
N ARG A 35 -3.30 2.01 12.73
CA ARG A 35 -4.56 2.32 12.03
C ARG A 35 -5.34 3.47 12.68
N GLU A 36 -4.85 4.01 13.79
CA GLU A 36 -5.47 5.14 14.48
C GLU A 36 -5.44 6.41 13.62
N LYS A 37 -6.46 7.27 13.82
CA LYS A 37 -6.61 8.50 13.01
C LYS A 37 -5.40 9.42 13.10
N ASP A 38 -4.79 9.54 14.27
CA ASP A 38 -3.66 10.45 14.49
C ASP A 38 -2.38 9.95 13.82
N VAL A 39 -2.18 8.63 13.78
CA VAL A 39 -1.10 8.01 13.00
C VAL A 39 -1.35 8.22 11.50
N THR A 40 -2.54 7.92 11.02
CA THR A 40 -2.90 8.03 9.60
C THR A 40 -2.71 9.45 9.05
N LYS A 41 -3.00 10.48 9.84
CA LYS A 41 -2.82 11.90 9.44
C LYS A 41 -1.36 12.26 9.14
N VAL A 42 -0.40 11.65 9.84
CA VAL A 42 1.03 11.99 9.73
C VAL A 42 1.80 11.07 8.77
N VAL A 43 1.19 9.97 8.30
CA VAL A 43 1.85 9.03 7.38
C VAL A 43 2.35 9.72 6.12
N SER A 44 1.51 10.50 5.43
CA SER A 44 1.88 11.14 4.17
C SER A 44 3.04 12.13 4.32
N PRO A 45 3.00 13.12 5.23
CA PRO A 45 4.12 14.03 5.42
C PRO A 45 5.41 13.33 5.90
N VAL A 46 5.30 12.30 6.75
CA VAL A 46 6.48 11.56 7.24
C VAL A 46 7.08 10.70 6.12
N SER A 47 6.25 10.00 5.34
CA SER A 47 6.71 9.17 4.22
C SER A 47 7.32 9.96 3.06
N SER A 48 7.09 11.27 3.00
CA SER A 48 7.69 12.17 2.00
C SER A 48 9.08 12.64 2.38
N ILE A 49 9.55 12.38 3.62
CA ILE A 49 10.92 12.67 4.04
C ILE A 49 11.84 11.64 3.36
N LYS A 50 12.82 12.13 2.62
CA LYS A 50 13.71 11.33 1.77
C LYS A 50 14.43 10.22 2.54
N GLU A 51 14.99 10.55 3.68
CA GLU A 51 15.72 9.61 4.56
C GLU A 51 14.77 8.52 5.11
N VAL A 52 13.55 8.90 5.49
CA VAL A 52 12.53 7.95 5.92
C VAL A 52 12.19 7.00 4.77
N ARG A 53 12.01 7.54 3.57
CA ARG A 53 11.68 6.72 2.39
C ARG A 53 12.76 5.69 2.08
N PHE A 54 14.02 6.10 2.07
CA PHE A 54 15.13 5.17 1.84
C PHE A 54 15.19 4.07 2.89
N LYS A 55 15.09 4.44 4.16
CA LYS A 55 15.09 3.45 5.25
C LYS A 55 13.93 2.46 5.13
N MET A 56 12.72 2.94 4.77
CA MET A 56 11.56 2.07 4.58
C MET A 56 11.75 1.11 3.40
N VAL A 57 12.32 1.56 2.29
CA VAL A 57 12.64 0.69 1.15
C VAL A 57 13.62 -0.42 1.54
N ASP A 58 14.67 -0.08 2.28
CA ASP A 58 15.65 -1.05 2.75
C ASP A 58 15.00 -2.09 3.70
N LEU A 59 14.13 -1.63 4.60
CA LEU A 59 13.39 -2.53 5.48
C LEU A 59 12.43 -3.44 4.70
N GLN A 60 11.68 -2.91 3.73
CA GLN A 60 10.78 -3.70 2.88
C GLN A 60 11.56 -4.79 2.12
N ARG A 61 12.73 -4.45 1.56
CA ARG A 61 13.59 -5.43 0.88
C ARG A 61 14.11 -6.50 1.83
N LYS A 62 14.57 -6.13 3.02
CA LYS A 62 15.02 -7.07 4.04
C LYS A 62 13.92 -8.03 4.52
N LEU A 63 12.69 -7.52 4.70
CA LEU A 63 11.53 -8.34 5.09
C LEU A 63 11.18 -9.42 4.06
N ALA A 64 11.45 -9.15 2.77
CA ALA A 64 11.21 -10.08 1.66
C ALA A 64 12.38 -11.04 1.38
N GLU A 65 13.55 -10.81 1.96
CA GLU A 65 14.77 -11.56 1.66
C GLU A 65 14.61 -13.04 2.00
N GLY A 66 14.83 -13.92 0.99
CA GLY A 66 14.72 -15.37 1.15
C GLY A 66 13.30 -15.90 1.35
N LYS A 67 12.27 -15.12 1.01
CA LYS A 67 10.85 -15.50 1.16
C LYS A 67 10.08 -15.25 -0.13
N ASP A 68 9.04 -16.04 -0.34
CA ASP A 68 7.96 -15.70 -1.28
C ASP A 68 7.06 -14.66 -0.60
N VAL A 69 6.85 -13.50 -1.25
CA VAL A 69 6.07 -12.41 -0.68
C VAL A 69 5.07 -11.84 -1.69
N ILE A 70 3.94 -11.40 -1.18
CA ILE A 70 3.01 -10.50 -1.88
C ILE A 70 3.07 -9.17 -1.16
N MET A 71 3.36 -8.11 -1.89
CA MET A 71 3.45 -6.76 -1.32
C MET A 71 2.67 -5.76 -2.16
N GLU A 72 1.87 -4.95 -1.51
CA GLU A 72 1.11 -3.89 -2.14
C GLU A 72 1.66 -2.50 -1.80
N GLY A 73 1.48 -1.55 -2.72
CA GLY A 73 1.86 -0.16 -2.50
C GLY A 73 1.86 0.66 -3.78
N ARG A 74 2.34 1.90 -3.69
CA ARG A 74 2.31 2.86 -4.80
C ARG A 74 3.48 2.74 -5.76
N ASP A 75 4.61 2.25 -5.27
CA ASP A 75 5.88 2.19 -5.99
C ASP A 75 6.60 0.84 -5.81
N ILE A 76 5.86 -0.18 -5.40
CA ILE A 76 6.44 -1.51 -5.15
C ILE A 76 7.09 -2.05 -6.42
N CYS A 77 6.36 -2.06 -7.55
CA CYS A 77 6.82 -2.61 -8.81
C CYS A 77 7.84 -1.72 -9.56
N THR A 78 7.96 -0.44 -9.17
CA THR A 78 8.82 0.52 -9.88
C THR A 78 10.06 0.90 -9.10
N TYR A 79 10.01 0.85 -7.78
CA TYR A 79 11.11 1.34 -6.93
C TYR A 79 11.57 0.32 -5.89
N VAL A 80 10.65 -0.32 -5.16
CA VAL A 80 11.01 -1.26 -4.09
C VAL A 80 11.51 -2.58 -4.67
N PHE A 81 10.71 -3.22 -5.55
CA PHE A 81 11.00 -4.49 -6.22
C PHE A 81 10.85 -4.37 -7.74
N PRO A 82 11.77 -3.62 -8.40
CA PRO A 82 11.70 -3.47 -9.85
C PRO A 82 11.93 -4.76 -10.64
N ASN A 83 12.45 -5.79 -9.98
CA ASN A 83 12.71 -7.11 -10.56
C ASN A 83 11.78 -8.19 -9.98
N ALA A 84 10.59 -7.83 -9.47
CA ALA A 84 9.61 -8.81 -9.01
C ALA A 84 9.17 -9.73 -10.17
N ASP A 85 8.95 -11.01 -9.89
CA ASP A 85 8.56 -12.04 -10.88
C ASP A 85 7.20 -11.71 -11.50
N VAL A 86 6.29 -11.20 -10.70
CA VAL A 86 4.94 -10.79 -11.13
C VAL A 86 4.67 -9.37 -10.66
N LYS A 87 4.27 -8.50 -11.59
CA LYS A 87 3.89 -7.12 -11.33
C LYS A 87 2.48 -6.89 -11.81
N ILE A 88 1.60 -6.55 -10.89
CA ILE A 88 0.20 -6.29 -11.17
C ILE A 88 -0.12 -4.85 -10.81
N TYR A 89 -0.78 -4.13 -11.70
CA TYR A 89 -1.34 -2.82 -11.45
C TYR A 89 -2.86 -2.95 -11.41
N LEU A 90 -3.42 -2.83 -10.19
CA LEU A 90 -4.86 -2.80 -10.02
C LEU A 90 -5.37 -1.38 -10.28
N ASP A 91 -6.26 -1.24 -11.24
CA ASP A 91 -6.89 0.02 -11.59
C ASP A 91 -8.41 -0.06 -11.38
N ALA A 92 -9.04 1.08 -11.18
CA ALA A 92 -10.48 1.26 -11.17
C ALA A 92 -10.81 2.74 -11.39
N SER A 93 -12.01 3.02 -11.94
CA SER A 93 -12.47 4.41 -12.10
C SER A 93 -12.51 5.14 -10.75
N GLU A 94 -12.33 6.46 -10.78
CA GLU A 94 -12.39 7.30 -9.58
C GLU A 94 -13.74 7.16 -8.88
N GLU A 95 -14.80 7.10 -9.66
CA GLU A 95 -16.18 6.97 -9.21
C GLU A 95 -16.41 5.64 -8.48
N GLU A 96 -15.88 4.54 -9.03
CA GLU A 96 -16.00 3.23 -8.39
C GLU A 96 -15.20 3.16 -7.10
N ARG A 97 -13.98 3.67 -7.09
CA ARG A 97 -13.17 3.76 -5.87
C ARG A 97 -13.83 4.63 -4.80
N ALA A 98 -14.50 5.72 -5.21
CA ALA A 98 -15.26 6.58 -4.30
C ALA A 98 -16.47 5.85 -3.71
N ARG A 99 -17.22 5.08 -4.51
CA ARG A 99 -18.33 4.26 -3.99
C ARG A 99 -17.86 3.21 -2.98
N ARG A 100 -16.82 2.44 -3.32
CA ARG A 100 -16.24 1.44 -2.39
C ARG A 100 -15.80 2.08 -1.08
N ARG A 101 -15.12 3.21 -1.17
CA ARG A 101 -14.63 3.93 0.00
C ARG A 101 -15.77 4.53 0.84
N LEU A 102 -16.82 5.04 0.21
CA LEU A 102 -18.01 5.55 0.90
C LEU A 102 -18.69 4.43 1.71
N LEU A 103 -18.91 3.25 1.11
CA LEU A 103 -19.49 2.09 1.80
C LEU A 103 -18.65 1.70 3.02
N GLU A 104 -17.33 1.59 2.86
CA GLU A 104 -16.42 1.28 3.98
C GLU A 104 -16.51 2.30 5.12
N MET A 105 -16.64 3.59 4.79
CA MET A 105 -16.78 4.66 5.80
C MET A 105 -18.13 4.58 6.51
N GLN A 106 -19.21 4.30 5.78
CA GLN A 106 -20.55 4.13 6.37
C GLN A 106 -20.61 2.92 7.31
N GLU A 107 -20.02 1.79 6.93
CA GLU A 107 -19.90 0.61 7.82
C GLU A 107 -19.14 0.91 9.12
N LYS A 108 -18.19 1.83 9.08
CA LYS A 108 -17.44 2.31 10.26
C LYS A 108 -18.18 3.43 11.04
N GLY A 109 -19.40 3.78 10.63
CA GLY A 109 -20.18 4.85 11.26
C GLY A 109 -19.60 6.26 11.05
N ILE A 110 -18.82 6.46 9.98
CA ILE A 110 -18.24 7.74 9.63
C ILE A 110 -19.20 8.46 8.69
N ASP A 111 -19.71 9.62 9.11
CA ASP A 111 -20.56 10.49 8.31
C ASP A 111 -19.68 11.29 7.33
N ILE A 112 -19.82 11.01 6.05
CA ILE A 112 -19.06 11.64 4.95
C ILE A 112 -19.87 11.53 3.66
N THR A 113 -19.84 12.55 2.82
CA THR A 113 -20.53 12.57 1.54
C THR A 113 -19.70 11.90 0.43
N TYR A 114 -20.39 11.49 -0.65
CA TYR A 114 -19.71 10.93 -1.82
C TYR A 114 -18.73 11.94 -2.46
N GLU A 115 -19.14 13.20 -2.55
CA GLU A 115 -18.33 14.29 -3.11
C GLU A 115 -17.03 14.51 -2.32
N GLU A 116 -17.12 14.46 -0.98
CA GLU A 116 -15.93 14.57 -0.12
C GLU A 116 -14.98 13.39 -0.30
N VAL A 117 -15.52 12.18 -0.42
CA VAL A 117 -14.71 10.98 -0.68
C VAL A 117 -14.03 11.07 -2.04
N LEU A 118 -14.75 11.46 -3.09
CA LEU A 118 -14.22 11.61 -4.45
C LEU A 118 -13.11 12.67 -4.50
N ASP A 119 -13.33 13.82 -3.87
CA ASP A 119 -12.32 14.89 -3.80
C ASP A 119 -11.06 14.44 -3.03
N ASN A 120 -11.23 13.70 -1.94
CA ASN A 120 -10.11 13.12 -1.21
C ASN A 120 -9.32 12.10 -2.05
N ILE A 121 -10.00 11.26 -2.85
CA ILE A 121 -9.36 10.32 -3.77
C ILE A 121 -8.56 11.09 -4.82
N ARG A 122 -9.14 12.08 -5.47
CA ARG A 122 -8.45 12.90 -6.49
C ARG A 122 -7.20 13.59 -5.95
N LYS A 123 -7.31 14.20 -4.78
CA LYS A 123 -6.17 14.85 -4.10
C LYS A 123 -5.06 13.83 -3.78
N ARG A 124 -5.44 12.65 -3.30
CA ARG A 124 -4.48 11.58 -2.99
C ARG A 124 -3.79 11.08 -4.26
N ASP A 125 -4.55 10.79 -5.31
CA ASP A 125 -4.01 10.32 -6.59
C ASP A 125 -3.04 11.34 -7.21
N TYR A 126 -3.41 12.61 -7.15
CA TYR A 126 -2.52 13.69 -7.58
C TYR A 126 -1.20 13.66 -6.79
N ASN A 127 -1.29 13.62 -5.48
CA ASN A 127 -0.10 13.57 -4.62
C ASN A 127 0.74 12.32 -4.86
N ASP A 128 0.11 11.14 -5.01
CA ASP A 128 0.82 9.89 -5.24
C ASP A 128 1.55 9.87 -6.59
N LYS A 129 0.99 10.49 -7.62
CA LYS A 129 1.62 10.63 -8.95
C LYS A 129 2.75 11.66 -9.01
N HIS A 130 2.74 12.68 -8.14
CA HIS A 130 3.67 13.81 -8.18
C HIS A 130 4.72 13.81 -7.07
N LYS A 131 4.86 12.71 -6.33
CA LYS A 131 5.93 12.57 -5.34
C LYS A 131 7.30 12.60 -6.02
N GLU A 132 8.27 13.27 -5.41
CA GLU A 132 9.66 13.31 -5.90
C GLU A 132 10.29 11.90 -5.91
N ILE A 133 10.03 11.11 -4.85
CA ILE A 133 10.55 9.75 -4.70
C ILE A 133 9.39 8.80 -4.48
N GLY A 134 9.37 7.68 -5.22
CA GLY A 134 8.35 6.65 -5.08
C GLY A 134 6.97 7.10 -5.59
N ALA A 135 6.94 7.92 -6.66
CA ALA A 135 5.69 8.26 -7.32
C ALA A 135 4.97 7.02 -7.85
N LEU A 136 3.65 7.05 -7.81
CA LEU A 136 2.82 6.02 -8.43
C LEU A 136 3.03 6.05 -9.96
N LYS A 137 3.62 4.99 -10.48
CA LYS A 137 3.88 4.81 -11.90
C LYS A 137 3.56 3.38 -12.31
N LEU A 138 3.07 3.22 -13.51
CA LEU A 138 2.94 1.90 -14.13
C LEU A 138 4.33 1.41 -14.54
N ALA A 139 4.77 0.25 -14.05
CA ALA A 139 5.98 -0.38 -14.53
C ALA A 139 5.73 -0.93 -15.95
N PRO A 140 6.73 -0.84 -16.87
CA PRO A 140 6.53 -1.22 -18.28
C PRO A 140 6.10 -2.68 -18.48
N ASP A 141 6.46 -3.56 -17.55
CA ASP A 141 6.17 -4.99 -17.56
C ASP A 141 5.03 -5.38 -16.59
N SER A 142 4.27 -4.41 -16.10
CA SER A 142 3.10 -4.66 -15.26
C SER A 142 1.91 -5.13 -16.08
N ILE A 143 1.18 -6.09 -15.51
CA ILE A 143 -0.13 -6.52 -16.01
C ILE A 143 -1.18 -5.62 -15.35
N VAL A 144 -1.95 -4.92 -16.16
CA VAL A 144 -3.03 -4.05 -15.67
C VAL A 144 -4.32 -4.85 -15.55
N ILE A 145 -4.95 -4.78 -14.38
CA ILE A 145 -6.28 -5.33 -14.13
C ILE A 145 -7.21 -4.16 -13.82
N ASP A 146 -8.14 -3.87 -14.74
CA ASP A 146 -9.27 -2.97 -14.44
C ASP A 146 -10.28 -3.70 -13.58
N THR A 147 -10.44 -3.23 -12.36
CA THR A 147 -11.34 -3.82 -11.35
C THR A 147 -12.67 -3.08 -11.23
N THR A 148 -12.96 -2.11 -12.10
CA THR A 148 -14.13 -1.22 -11.99
C THR A 148 -15.45 -1.99 -11.84
N ASN A 149 -15.62 -3.09 -12.60
CA ASN A 149 -16.84 -3.90 -12.59
C ASN A 149 -16.64 -5.31 -12.04
N LEU A 150 -15.59 -5.53 -11.24
CA LEU A 150 -15.25 -6.83 -10.71
C LEU A 150 -15.55 -6.91 -9.21
N THR A 151 -15.98 -8.10 -8.76
CA THR A 151 -16.03 -8.43 -7.33
C THR A 151 -14.62 -8.70 -6.80
N ILE A 152 -14.49 -8.80 -5.48
CA ILE A 152 -13.22 -9.13 -4.83
C ILE A 152 -12.74 -10.51 -5.28
N GLU A 153 -13.66 -11.49 -5.33
CA GLU A 153 -13.39 -12.87 -5.73
C GLU A 153 -12.91 -12.95 -7.19
N GLU A 154 -13.54 -12.20 -8.09
CA GLU A 154 -13.12 -12.15 -9.50
C GLU A 154 -11.73 -11.51 -9.68
N VAL A 155 -11.40 -10.52 -8.85
CA VAL A 155 -10.04 -9.93 -8.83
C VAL A 155 -9.02 -10.94 -8.31
N GLU A 156 -9.35 -11.64 -7.22
CA GLU A 156 -8.49 -12.69 -6.64
C GLU A 156 -8.21 -13.81 -7.64
N GLU A 157 -9.24 -14.33 -8.31
CA GLU A 157 -9.09 -15.36 -9.35
C GLU A 157 -8.16 -14.92 -10.48
N LYS A 158 -8.32 -13.68 -10.97
CA LYS A 158 -7.43 -13.12 -12.02
C LYS A 158 -5.97 -13.01 -11.54
N VAL A 159 -5.76 -12.57 -10.31
CA VAL A 159 -4.41 -12.46 -9.74
C VAL A 159 -3.76 -13.85 -9.62
N ILE A 160 -4.51 -14.85 -9.11
CA ILE A 160 -4.03 -16.23 -9.00
C ILE A 160 -3.67 -16.80 -10.38
N GLN A 161 -4.55 -16.63 -11.36
CA GLN A 161 -4.30 -17.08 -12.73
C GLN A 161 -2.99 -16.50 -13.31
N ILE A 162 -2.77 -15.19 -13.14
CA ILE A 162 -1.54 -14.51 -13.60
C ILE A 162 -0.30 -15.11 -12.92
N ILE A 163 -0.36 -15.36 -11.62
CA ILE A 163 0.75 -15.95 -10.87
C ILE A 163 1.05 -17.36 -11.36
N GLU A 164 0.02 -18.19 -11.58
CA GLU A 164 0.17 -19.57 -12.08
C GLU A 164 0.75 -19.62 -13.51
N GLU A 165 0.34 -18.71 -14.38
CA GLU A 165 0.88 -18.58 -15.74
C GLU A 165 2.37 -18.22 -15.76
N LYS A 166 2.80 -17.40 -14.80
CA LYS A 166 4.20 -16.99 -14.67
C LYS A 166 5.11 -18.04 -14.03
N ARG A 167 4.53 -19.01 -13.31
CA ARG A 167 5.26 -20.13 -12.70
C ARG A 167 5.56 -21.27 -13.68
N LYS A 168 4.92 -21.29 -14.85
CA LYS A 168 5.16 -22.27 -15.93
C LYS A 168 6.35 -21.87 -16.78
#